data_75af5154a26fa2982411ac7cf529c2f2
#
_entry.id   75af5154a26fa2982411ac7cf529c2f2
#
_cell.length_a   1.000
_cell.length_b   1.000
_cell.length_c   1.000
_cell.angle_alpha   90.00
_cell.angle_beta   90.00
_cell.angle_gamma   90.00
#
_symmetry.space_group_name_H-M   'P 1'
#
loop_
_entity.id
_entity.type
_entity.pdbx_description
1 polymer ?
#
loop_
_entity_poly.entity_id
_entity_poly.type
_entity_poly.pdbx_seq_one_letter_code
_entity_poly.pdbx_strand_id
1 'polypeptide(L)'
;LDDKNTVTSQGVFYGVVGLLGLHALSWVLAHSIANTNLDSYADMLENYAWGQKFAWGSAKHPPFFAWVTGIWFSIFPTVDTAYYLLSFLNVTLGLLGVYRLAQALGLSSLALPAALLLRMAFPYSTLAAKFNANSILLSLWPWVAVAWWYSVREAGRSGWLWSVALGLLSAVAMLSKYYSGVFLLGIFLVAWVSHEGRHWFVTPKPWLALLVFGLGLLPHLQWLQAHDLVTLRYISEQGGDSGTDWRQVFKFALAPMAYWLLPWLLSAWLVAPGQPSFMQRLTGWPQRLVRCWLPQGWDDTLFWLAMLPWLITLVFGATGFVQLSLPWAIPVGFGFSLLWLRNLAAAPADVSQIAPRLRRWMIGWCILVVLVSPWYAWYQAKQGATHFYVPRREAATELLKGWEERQPDLRLRWVGGAWAENALLAFYGDASIQVVPGVPDQFPASVSPLADWHQQGGMLLCPLGPLDKPVQTDCPQQMQAWLQAHGQSSEPIHLTVASQGWRFPKRIGFAYVVFDYVPIRP
;
A
#
# COMPACT_ATOMS: atom_id res chain seq x y z
N LEU A 1 -36.12 25.73 -7.81
CA LEU A 1 -35.69 25.39 -6.44
C LEU A 1 -34.57 24.32 -6.44
N ASP A 2 -34.45 23.50 -7.50
CA ASP A 2 -33.42 22.43 -7.61
C ASP A 2 -32.00 22.96 -7.93
N ASP A 3 -31.88 24.09 -8.61
CA ASP A 3 -30.60 24.60 -9.11
C ASP A 3 -29.69 25.15 -7.99
N LYS A 4 -30.25 25.79 -6.95
CA LYS A 4 -29.47 26.30 -5.82
C LYS A 4 -28.90 25.19 -4.91
N ASN A 5 -29.61 24.08 -4.78
CA ASN A 5 -29.15 22.93 -3.96
C ASN A 5 -28.03 22.13 -4.67
N THR A 6 -28.07 22.04 -5.99
CA THR A 6 -27.01 21.39 -6.78
C THR A 6 -25.71 22.20 -6.79
N VAL A 7 -25.79 23.52 -6.92
CA VAL A 7 -24.61 24.42 -6.87
C VAL A 7 -23.94 24.39 -5.48
N THR A 8 -24.72 24.35 -4.40
CA THR A 8 -24.16 24.25 -3.03
C THR A 8 -23.51 22.90 -2.76
N SER A 9 -24.10 21.79 -3.25
CA SER A 9 -23.54 20.45 -3.06
C SER A 9 -22.23 20.23 -3.84
N GLN A 10 -22.14 20.77 -5.06
CA GLN A 10 -20.89 20.74 -5.85
C GLN A 10 -19.79 21.57 -5.20
N GLY A 11 -20.08 22.78 -4.70
CA GLY A 11 -19.11 23.62 -3.99
C GLY A 11 -18.52 22.94 -2.75
N VAL A 12 -19.35 22.25 -1.98
CA VAL A 12 -18.90 21.45 -0.83
C VAL A 12 -17.97 20.32 -1.27
N PHE A 13 -18.34 19.60 -2.33
CA PHE A 13 -17.51 18.50 -2.84
C PHE A 13 -16.13 18.97 -3.32
N TYR A 14 -16.06 20.05 -4.10
CA TYR A 14 -14.78 20.64 -4.52
C TYR A 14 -13.94 21.11 -3.34
N GLY A 15 -14.56 21.66 -2.30
CA GLY A 15 -13.88 22.00 -1.06
C GLY A 15 -13.25 20.80 -0.35
N VAL A 16 -13.95 19.65 -0.34
CA VAL A 16 -13.43 18.39 0.21
C VAL A 16 -12.24 17.89 -0.62
N VAL A 17 -12.38 17.82 -1.94
CA VAL A 17 -11.30 17.39 -2.85
C VAL A 17 -10.07 18.29 -2.70
N GLY A 18 -10.25 19.62 -2.61
CA GLY A 18 -9.15 20.56 -2.40
C GLY A 18 -8.41 20.34 -1.07
N LEU A 19 -9.16 20.07 0.02
CA LEU A 19 -8.57 19.77 1.32
C LEU A 19 -7.78 18.44 1.30
N LEU A 20 -8.30 17.39 0.68
CA LEU A 20 -7.60 16.11 0.57
C LEU A 20 -6.40 16.19 -0.39
N GLY A 21 -6.51 17.00 -1.45
CA GLY A 21 -5.40 17.33 -2.34
C GLY A 21 -4.26 18.08 -1.62
N LEU A 22 -4.59 19.01 -0.73
CA LEU A 22 -3.60 19.67 0.12
C LEU A 22 -2.86 18.69 1.03
N HIS A 23 -3.57 17.70 1.59
CA HIS A 23 -2.94 16.63 2.35
C HIS A 23 -1.96 15.83 1.47
N ALA A 24 -2.37 15.41 0.29
CA ALA A 24 -1.50 14.67 -0.64
C ALA A 24 -0.25 15.49 -0.98
N LEU A 25 -0.41 16.75 -1.38
CA LEU A 25 0.70 17.64 -1.73
C LEU A 25 1.69 17.84 -0.58
N SER A 26 1.19 18.08 0.63
CA SER A 26 2.06 18.27 1.80
C SER A 26 2.90 17.05 2.12
N TRP A 27 2.33 15.84 2.00
CA TRP A 27 3.07 14.60 2.23
C TRP A 27 4.03 14.26 1.09
N VAL A 28 3.65 14.52 -0.17
CA VAL A 28 4.57 14.41 -1.31
C VAL A 28 5.79 15.29 -1.12
N LEU A 29 5.59 16.56 -0.77
CA LEU A 29 6.68 17.50 -0.47
C LEU A 29 7.53 17.02 0.71
N ALA A 30 6.89 16.63 1.81
CA ALA A 30 7.60 16.17 3.01
C ALA A 30 8.47 14.93 2.72
N HIS A 31 7.97 13.93 2.00
CA HIS A 31 8.75 12.75 1.64
C HIS A 31 9.83 13.06 0.60
N SER A 32 9.58 13.95 -0.37
CA SER A 32 10.60 14.40 -1.31
C SER A 32 11.75 15.16 -0.63
N ILE A 33 11.46 15.89 0.45
CA ILE A 33 12.48 16.54 1.28
C ILE A 33 13.15 15.52 2.20
N ALA A 34 12.37 14.66 2.85
CA ALA A 34 12.86 13.76 3.88
C ALA A 34 13.69 12.60 3.32
N ASN A 35 13.28 11.98 2.21
CA ASN A 35 13.87 10.76 1.69
C ASN A 35 14.88 11.05 0.57
N THR A 36 15.87 10.17 0.39
CA THR A 36 16.86 10.26 -0.69
C THR A 36 16.60 9.26 -1.79
N ASN A 37 15.93 8.15 -1.46
CA ASN A 37 15.62 7.04 -2.35
C ASN A 37 14.25 6.45 -2.01
N LEU A 38 13.79 5.50 -2.81
CA LEU A 38 12.62 4.68 -2.52
C LEU A 38 12.87 3.77 -1.30
N ASP A 39 11.83 3.11 -0.83
CA ASP A 39 11.75 2.40 0.45
C ASP A 39 12.84 1.34 0.70
N SER A 40 13.08 1.03 1.97
CA SER A 40 14.16 0.18 2.45
C SER A 40 14.08 -1.29 2.03
N TYR A 41 12.88 -1.79 1.83
CA TYR A 41 12.67 -3.19 1.46
C TYR A 41 12.59 -3.40 -0.04
N ALA A 42 12.83 -2.34 -0.80
CA ALA A 42 12.74 -2.29 -2.26
C ALA A 42 11.38 -2.71 -2.84
N ASP A 43 10.30 -2.77 -2.04
CA ASP A 43 8.96 -3.12 -2.51
C ASP A 43 8.47 -2.20 -3.64
N MET A 44 8.85 -0.91 -3.62
CA MET A 44 8.49 0.04 -4.67
C MET A 44 9.26 -0.25 -5.96
N LEU A 45 10.54 -0.62 -5.87
CA LEU A 45 11.35 -1.04 -7.02
C LEU A 45 10.83 -2.36 -7.61
N GLU A 46 10.54 -3.35 -6.75
CA GLU A 46 9.91 -4.62 -7.13
C GLU A 46 8.59 -4.39 -7.87
N ASN A 47 7.74 -3.53 -7.31
CA ASN A 47 6.46 -3.18 -7.89
C ASN A 47 6.62 -2.50 -9.28
N TYR A 48 7.59 -1.62 -9.43
CA TYR A 48 7.93 -1.00 -10.71
C TYR A 48 8.37 -2.05 -11.74
N ALA A 49 9.27 -2.98 -11.36
CA ALA A 49 9.74 -4.04 -12.24
C ALA A 49 8.61 -4.96 -12.72
N TRP A 50 7.67 -5.30 -11.85
CA TRP A 50 6.48 -6.06 -12.26
C TRP A 50 5.53 -5.24 -13.13
N GLY A 51 5.40 -3.94 -12.86
CA GLY A 51 4.57 -3.03 -13.63
C GLY A 51 4.99 -2.88 -15.09
N GLN A 52 6.30 -2.95 -15.38
CA GLN A 52 6.81 -2.89 -16.75
C GLN A 52 6.30 -4.02 -17.67
N LYS A 53 5.86 -5.14 -17.10
CA LYS A 53 5.55 -6.37 -17.83
C LYS A 53 4.07 -6.62 -18.06
N PHE A 54 3.19 -5.96 -17.32
CA PHE A 54 1.73 -6.16 -17.36
C PHE A 54 1.30 -7.64 -17.33
N ALA A 55 2.12 -8.51 -16.68
CA ALA A 55 1.79 -9.92 -16.52
C ALA A 55 0.53 -10.09 -15.66
N TRP A 56 -0.18 -11.20 -15.83
CA TRP A 56 -1.37 -11.52 -15.04
C TRP A 56 -1.07 -12.03 -13.63
N GLY A 57 0.18 -12.03 -13.21
CA GLY A 57 0.63 -12.40 -11.88
C GLY A 57 2.13 -12.22 -11.71
N SER A 58 2.61 -12.46 -10.50
CA SER A 58 4.01 -12.50 -10.14
C SER A 58 4.27 -13.66 -9.17
N ALA A 59 5.53 -13.96 -8.89
CA ALA A 59 5.89 -15.00 -7.94
C ALA A 59 5.33 -14.76 -6.53
N LYS A 60 5.03 -13.50 -6.17
CA LYS A 60 4.69 -13.08 -4.80
C LYS A 60 3.25 -12.61 -4.63
N HIS A 61 2.74 -11.90 -5.64
CA HIS A 61 1.48 -11.16 -5.53
C HIS A 61 0.65 -11.22 -6.81
N PRO A 62 -0.68 -11.05 -6.72
CA PRO A 62 -1.53 -10.73 -7.87
C PRO A 62 -1.11 -9.41 -8.53
N PRO A 63 -1.54 -9.11 -9.78
CA PRO A 63 -0.85 -8.14 -10.63
C PRO A 63 -1.32 -6.69 -10.52
N PHE A 64 -2.53 -6.39 -9.99
CA PHE A 64 -3.20 -5.11 -10.25
C PHE A 64 -2.44 -3.88 -9.72
N PHE A 65 -1.86 -3.94 -8.52
CA PHE A 65 -1.09 -2.81 -7.99
C PHE A 65 0.16 -2.52 -8.83
N ALA A 66 0.75 -3.55 -9.42
CA ALA A 66 1.87 -3.41 -10.35
C ALA A 66 1.42 -2.81 -11.70
N TRP A 67 0.25 -3.19 -12.22
CA TRP A 67 -0.32 -2.55 -13.41
C TRP A 67 -0.56 -1.06 -13.21
N VAL A 68 -1.10 -0.68 -12.05
CA VAL A 68 -1.27 0.75 -11.70
C VAL A 68 0.07 1.48 -11.75
N THR A 69 1.13 0.87 -11.23
CA THR A 69 2.49 1.44 -11.27
C THR A 69 3.02 1.52 -12.71
N GLY A 70 2.84 0.47 -13.51
CA GLY A 70 3.25 0.45 -14.92
C GLY A 70 2.55 1.52 -15.74
N ILE A 71 1.22 1.67 -15.61
CA ILE A 71 0.45 2.75 -16.26
C ILE A 71 0.94 4.11 -15.79
N TRP A 72 1.18 4.28 -14.49
CA TRP A 72 1.66 5.53 -13.93
C TRP A 72 2.98 5.98 -14.56
N PHE A 73 3.97 5.10 -14.59
CA PHE A 73 5.29 5.42 -15.13
C PHE A 73 5.39 5.36 -16.66
N SER A 74 4.35 4.94 -17.35
CA SER A 74 4.21 5.20 -18.79
C SER A 74 3.85 6.66 -19.11
N ILE A 75 3.38 7.41 -18.11
CA ILE A 75 2.93 8.81 -18.24
C ILE A 75 3.89 9.77 -17.51
N PHE A 76 4.38 9.39 -16.34
CA PHE A 76 5.24 10.21 -15.48
C PHE A 76 6.69 9.71 -15.48
N PRO A 77 7.68 10.59 -15.25
CA PRO A 77 9.08 10.17 -15.19
C PRO A 77 9.35 9.26 -13.97
N THR A 78 10.35 8.40 -14.09
CA THR A 78 10.81 7.49 -13.04
C THR A 78 11.63 8.23 -11.96
N VAL A 79 10.93 9.00 -11.14
CA VAL A 79 11.51 9.77 -10.02
C VAL A 79 10.71 9.52 -8.74
N ASP A 80 11.36 9.60 -7.60
CA ASP A 80 10.77 9.32 -6.29
C ASP A 80 9.51 10.18 -6.03
N THR A 81 9.56 11.46 -6.38
CA THR A 81 8.43 12.39 -6.20
C THR A 81 7.19 11.95 -6.98
N ALA A 82 7.36 11.43 -8.22
CA ALA A 82 6.25 10.89 -9.00
C ALA A 82 5.67 9.65 -8.33
N TYR A 83 6.50 8.81 -7.71
CA TYR A 83 6.01 7.67 -6.96
C TYR A 83 5.28 8.06 -5.69
N TYR A 84 5.78 9.05 -4.92
CA TYR A 84 5.04 9.58 -3.76
C TYR A 84 3.72 10.22 -4.18
N LEU A 85 3.66 10.86 -5.34
CA LEU A 85 2.41 11.39 -5.87
C LEU A 85 1.38 10.26 -6.11
N LEU A 86 1.78 9.15 -6.74
CA LEU A 86 0.92 7.96 -6.88
C LEU A 86 0.43 7.46 -5.52
N SER A 87 1.33 7.34 -4.54
CA SER A 87 1.01 6.90 -3.18
C SER A 87 -0.07 7.75 -2.52
N PHE A 88 0.07 9.08 -2.58
CA PHE A 88 -0.86 9.99 -1.91
C PHE A 88 -2.12 10.29 -2.72
N LEU A 89 -2.13 10.09 -4.03
CA LEU A 89 -3.37 10.03 -4.81
C LEU A 89 -4.21 8.80 -4.42
N ASN A 90 -3.58 7.65 -4.21
CA ASN A 90 -4.25 6.46 -3.69
C ASN A 90 -4.88 6.73 -2.31
N VAL A 91 -4.16 7.39 -1.39
CA VAL A 91 -4.71 7.84 -0.10
C VAL A 91 -5.91 8.76 -0.27
N THR A 92 -5.81 9.74 -1.17
CA THR A 92 -6.89 10.69 -1.45
C THR A 92 -8.16 9.96 -1.92
N LEU A 93 -8.01 8.99 -2.83
CA LEU A 93 -9.12 8.14 -3.28
C LEU A 93 -9.72 7.33 -2.13
N GLY A 94 -8.90 6.82 -1.22
CA GLY A 94 -9.38 6.12 -0.02
C GLY A 94 -10.18 7.00 0.92
N LEU A 95 -9.68 8.19 1.22
CA LEU A 95 -10.38 9.18 2.05
C LEU A 95 -11.70 9.66 1.42
N LEU A 96 -11.74 9.83 0.09
CA LEU A 96 -12.97 10.09 -0.67
C LEU A 96 -13.94 8.90 -0.59
N GLY A 97 -13.42 7.67 -0.62
CA GLY A 97 -14.23 6.46 -0.42
C GLY A 97 -14.91 6.44 0.96
N VAL A 98 -14.17 6.76 2.03
CA VAL A 98 -14.73 6.88 3.40
C VAL A 98 -15.74 8.03 3.49
N TYR A 99 -15.46 9.18 2.86
CA TYR A 99 -16.41 10.28 2.77
C TYR A 99 -17.71 9.85 2.09
N ARG A 100 -17.64 9.13 0.97
CA ARG A 100 -18.80 8.62 0.24
C ARG A 100 -19.52 7.51 1.03
N LEU A 101 -18.80 6.64 1.71
CA LEU A 101 -19.40 5.61 2.58
C LEU A 101 -20.23 6.25 3.69
N ALA A 102 -19.72 7.31 4.34
CA ALA A 102 -20.48 8.04 5.34
C ALA A 102 -21.78 8.61 4.78
N GLN A 103 -21.75 9.19 3.57
CA GLN A 103 -22.97 9.69 2.90
C GLN A 103 -23.94 8.54 2.57
N ALA A 104 -23.43 7.44 2.03
CA ALA A 104 -24.21 6.25 1.69
C ALA A 104 -24.94 5.65 2.91
N LEU A 105 -24.30 5.66 4.07
CA LEU A 105 -24.86 5.20 5.35
C LEU A 105 -25.80 6.22 6.01
N GLY A 106 -26.10 7.36 5.37
CA GLY A 106 -26.93 8.42 5.95
C GLY A 106 -26.25 9.28 7.01
N LEU A 107 -24.91 9.18 7.12
CA LEU A 107 -24.10 9.89 8.10
C LEU A 107 -23.37 11.10 7.48
N SER A 108 -24.04 11.86 6.62
CA SER A 108 -23.44 12.94 5.81
C SER A 108 -22.76 14.02 6.66
N SER A 109 -23.28 14.34 7.84
CA SER A 109 -22.67 15.29 8.78
C SER A 109 -21.30 14.82 9.32
N LEU A 110 -21.06 13.51 9.36
CA LEU A 110 -19.82 12.88 9.81
C LEU A 110 -18.80 12.70 8.68
N ALA A 111 -19.21 12.80 7.41
CA ALA A 111 -18.40 12.44 6.26
C ALA A 111 -17.06 13.19 6.20
N LEU A 112 -17.08 14.52 6.25
CA LEU A 112 -15.87 15.32 6.24
C LEU A 112 -15.03 15.16 7.53
N PRO A 113 -15.60 15.25 8.74
CA PRO A 113 -14.86 14.99 9.97
C PRO A 113 -14.19 13.62 10.01
N ALA A 114 -14.85 12.55 9.55
CA ALA A 114 -14.28 11.21 9.52
C ALA A 114 -13.07 11.13 8.59
N ALA A 115 -13.16 11.66 7.37
CA ALA A 115 -12.04 11.71 6.44
C ALA A 115 -10.87 12.56 6.98
N LEU A 116 -11.17 13.72 7.61
CA LEU A 116 -10.15 14.60 8.20
C LEU A 116 -9.45 13.99 9.42
N LEU A 117 -10.11 13.17 10.21
CA LEU A 117 -9.48 12.42 11.30
C LEU A 117 -8.65 11.25 10.77
N LEU A 118 -9.22 10.48 9.84
CA LEU A 118 -8.58 9.28 9.30
C LEU A 118 -7.22 9.57 8.65
N ARG A 119 -7.08 10.69 7.93
CA ARG A 119 -5.82 11.09 7.31
C ARG A 119 -4.66 11.28 8.30
N MET A 120 -4.94 11.44 9.59
CA MET A 120 -3.93 11.57 10.65
C MET A 120 -3.41 10.21 11.14
N ALA A 121 -4.03 9.11 10.72
CA ALA A 121 -3.56 7.76 11.01
C ALA A 121 -2.28 7.44 10.22
N PHE A 122 -1.39 6.64 10.81
CA PHE A 122 -0.14 6.22 10.17
C PHE A 122 -0.33 5.62 8.77
N PRO A 123 -1.35 4.75 8.52
CA PRO A 123 -1.61 4.21 7.18
C PRO A 123 -1.93 5.26 6.11
N TYR A 124 -2.50 6.41 6.49
CA TYR A 124 -2.89 7.50 5.60
C TYR A 124 -1.89 8.64 5.57
N SER A 125 -0.76 8.49 6.26
CA SER A 125 0.30 9.49 6.39
C SER A 125 1.68 8.88 6.10
N THR A 126 2.47 8.58 7.11
CA THR A 126 3.85 8.09 6.98
C THR A 126 3.98 6.75 6.26
N LEU A 127 3.11 5.77 6.56
CA LEU A 127 3.17 4.46 5.91
C LEU A 127 2.67 4.49 4.46
N ALA A 128 1.85 5.48 4.12
CA ALA A 128 1.29 5.63 2.79
C ALA A 128 2.32 5.99 1.71
N ALA A 129 3.48 6.53 2.08
CA ALA A 129 4.54 6.87 1.13
C ALA A 129 4.99 5.68 0.28
N LYS A 130 4.83 4.48 0.82
CA LYS A 130 5.17 3.23 0.16
C LYS A 130 3.96 2.68 -0.60
N PHE A 131 3.92 2.90 -1.92
CA PHE A 131 2.89 2.29 -2.76
C PHE A 131 3.23 0.81 -3.02
N ASN A 132 2.40 -0.09 -2.53
CA ASN A 132 2.55 -1.54 -2.69
C ASN A 132 1.19 -2.25 -2.58
N ALA A 133 1.21 -3.58 -2.59
CA ALA A 133 0.01 -4.42 -2.49
C ALA A 133 -0.83 -4.17 -1.21
N ASN A 134 -0.25 -3.66 -0.12
CA ASN A 134 -1.01 -3.34 1.10
C ASN A 134 -1.64 -1.95 1.01
N SER A 135 -0.87 -0.94 0.56
CA SER A 135 -1.31 0.45 0.56
C SER A 135 -2.40 0.74 -0.47
N ILE A 136 -2.42 0.03 -1.62
CA ILE A 136 -3.49 0.18 -2.61
C ILE A 136 -4.87 -0.16 -2.02
N LEU A 137 -4.93 -1.04 -1.02
CA LEU A 137 -6.17 -1.41 -0.35
C LEU A 137 -6.79 -0.26 0.47
N LEU A 138 -6.00 0.78 0.80
CA LEU A 138 -6.51 2.00 1.43
C LEU A 138 -7.59 2.69 0.58
N SER A 139 -7.46 2.62 -0.74
CA SER A 139 -8.50 3.12 -1.63
C SER A 139 -9.54 2.05 -1.96
N LEU A 140 -9.14 0.84 -2.28
CA LEU A 140 -10.05 -0.19 -2.80
C LEU A 140 -11.11 -0.61 -1.79
N TRP A 141 -10.75 -0.89 -0.53
CA TRP A 141 -11.71 -1.36 0.47
C TRP A 141 -12.85 -0.38 0.75
N PRO A 142 -12.60 0.95 0.96
CA PRO A 142 -13.70 1.89 1.11
C PRO A 142 -14.66 1.92 -0.08
N TRP A 143 -14.12 1.85 -1.32
CA TRP A 143 -14.96 1.85 -2.51
C TRP A 143 -15.72 0.54 -2.74
N VAL A 144 -15.16 -0.61 -2.36
CA VAL A 144 -15.89 -1.88 -2.31
C VAL A 144 -17.05 -1.79 -1.32
N ALA A 145 -16.83 -1.21 -0.14
CA ALA A 145 -17.88 -0.99 0.85
C ALA A 145 -19.00 -0.05 0.33
N VAL A 146 -18.62 1.03 -0.36
CA VAL A 146 -19.59 1.95 -1.02
C VAL A 146 -20.41 1.21 -2.07
N ALA A 147 -19.74 0.46 -2.95
CA ALA A 147 -20.42 -0.29 -4.01
C ALA A 147 -21.36 -1.36 -3.45
N TRP A 148 -20.91 -2.08 -2.41
CA TRP A 148 -21.76 -3.05 -1.72
C TRP A 148 -23.01 -2.39 -1.14
N TRP A 149 -22.85 -1.29 -0.39
CA TRP A 149 -23.98 -0.62 0.26
C TRP A 149 -24.99 -0.09 -0.74
N TYR A 150 -24.53 0.54 -1.82
CA TYR A 150 -25.44 1.00 -2.87
C TYR A 150 -26.09 -0.17 -3.66
N SER A 151 -25.37 -1.28 -3.88
CA SER A 151 -25.96 -2.50 -4.46
C SER A 151 -27.11 -3.05 -3.60
N VAL A 152 -26.98 -2.96 -2.27
CA VAL A 152 -28.03 -3.36 -1.33
C VAL A 152 -29.23 -2.40 -1.39
N ARG A 153 -28.99 -1.09 -1.33
CA ARG A 153 -30.01 -0.06 -1.09
C ARG A 153 -30.70 0.46 -2.36
N GLU A 154 -29.97 0.56 -3.45
CA GLU A 154 -30.49 1.15 -4.67
C GLU A 154 -31.38 0.17 -5.45
N ALA A 155 -32.45 0.70 -6.03
CA ALA A 155 -33.35 -0.06 -6.89
C ALA A 155 -33.09 0.21 -8.39
N GLY A 156 -33.70 -0.58 -9.26
CA GLY A 156 -33.66 -0.39 -10.69
C GLY A 156 -32.25 -0.36 -11.29
N ARG A 157 -32.05 0.46 -12.33
CA ARG A 157 -30.76 0.54 -13.05
C ARG A 157 -29.57 0.90 -12.18
N SER A 158 -29.76 1.80 -11.20
CA SER A 158 -28.71 2.21 -10.27
C SER A 158 -28.18 1.01 -9.46
N GLY A 159 -29.07 0.21 -8.88
CA GLY A 159 -28.69 -0.97 -8.11
C GLY A 159 -27.93 -2.01 -8.95
N TRP A 160 -28.29 -2.19 -10.23
CA TRP A 160 -27.55 -3.08 -11.15
C TRP A 160 -26.15 -2.57 -11.45
N LEU A 161 -25.99 -1.26 -11.72
CA LEU A 161 -24.69 -0.66 -11.97
C LEU A 161 -23.77 -0.79 -10.75
N TRP A 162 -24.31 -0.58 -9.55
CA TRP A 162 -23.55 -0.77 -8.31
C TRP A 162 -23.19 -2.24 -8.05
N SER A 163 -24.00 -3.19 -8.51
CA SER A 163 -23.67 -4.62 -8.43
C SER A 163 -22.52 -4.99 -9.36
N VAL A 164 -22.50 -4.45 -10.58
CA VAL A 164 -21.37 -4.59 -11.49
C VAL A 164 -20.12 -3.93 -10.90
N ALA A 165 -20.23 -2.71 -10.36
CA ALA A 165 -19.14 -2.01 -9.71
C ALA A 165 -18.59 -2.79 -8.51
N LEU A 166 -19.47 -3.40 -7.70
CA LEU A 166 -19.07 -4.27 -6.59
C LEU A 166 -18.23 -5.46 -7.08
N GLY A 167 -18.70 -6.15 -8.12
CA GLY A 167 -17.96 -7.28 -8.71
C GLY A 167 -16.58 -6.87 -9.23
N LEU A 168 -16.51 -5.77 -10.01
CA LEU A 168 -15.26 -5.26 -10.54
C LEU A 168 -14.28 -4.81 -9.44
N LEU A 169 -14.74 -4.00 -8.49
CA LEU A 169 -13.91 -3.51 -7.39
C LEU A 169 -13.43 -4.64 -6.48
N SER A 170 -14.26 -5.66 -6.25
CA SER A 170 -13.88 -6.86 -5.50
C SER A 170 -12.82 -7.67 -6.24
N ALA A 171 -12.95 -7.84 -7.56
CA ALA A 171 -11.95 -8.51 -8.38
C ALA A 171 -10.62 -7.74 -8.36
N VAL A 172 -10.66 -6.43 -8.54
CA VAL A 172 -9.49 -5.55 -8.48
C VAL A 172 -8.81 -5.58 -7.09
N ALA A 173 -9.60 -5.62 -6.02
CA ALA A 173 -9.06 -5.75 -4.66
C ALA A 173 -8.36 -7.10 -4.44
N MET A 174 -8.94 -8.20 -4.93
CA MET A 174 -8.30 -9.53 -4.91
C MET A 174 -7.06 -9.59 -5.81
N LEU A 175 -7.13 -9.00 -7.00
CA LEU A 175 -6.00 -8.87 -7.93
C LEU A 175 -4.90 -7.90 -7.43
N SER A 176 -5.16 -7.13 -6.39
CA SER A 176 -4.14 -6.34 -5.69
C SER A 176 -3.49 -7.14 -4.57
N LYS A 177 -4.30 -7.83 -3.78
CA LYS A 177 -3.81 -8.69 -2.70
C LYS A 177 -4.90 -9.67 -2.26
N TYR A 178 -4.57 -10.95 -2.17
CA TYR A 178 -5.51 -11.99 -1.72
C TYR A 178 -6.05 -11.75 -0.30
N TYR A 179 -5.34 -10.97 0.50
CA TYR A 179 -5.83 -10.52 1.81
C TYR A 179 -7.19 -9.78 1.73
N SER A 180 -7.56 -9.24 0.58
CA SER A 180 -8.90 -8.67 0.36
C SER A 180 -10.02 -9.70 0.54
N GLY A 181 -9.73 -10.99 0.44
CA GLY A 181 -10.68 -12.06 0.76
C GLY A 181 -11.21 -11.99 2.20
N VAL A 182 -10.38 -11.56 3.16
CA VAL A 182 -10.80 -11.33 4.55
C VAL A 182 -11.86 -10.23 4.62
N PHE A 183 -11.69 -9.15 3.89
CA PHE A 183 -12.65 -8.05 3.84
C PHE A 183 -13.94 -8.45 3.11
N LEU A 184 -13.83 -9.17 1.99
CA LEU A 184 -15.00 -9.66 1.26
C LEU A 184 -15.80 -10.67 2.08
N LEU A 185 -15.12 -11.53 2.85
CA LEU A 185 -15.77 -12.41 3.84
C LEU A 185 -16.47 -11.58 4.93
N GLY A 186 -15.84 -10.51 5.41
CA GLY A 186 -16.47 -9.57 6.34
C GLY A 186 -17.75 -8.96 5.78
N ILE A 187 -17.73 -8.47 4.53
CA ILE A 187 -18.93 -7.94 3.84
C ILE A 187 -20.01 -9.02 3.72
N PHE A 188 -19.64 -10.25 3.34
CA PHE A 188 -20.58 -11.36 3.25
C PHE A 188 -21.26 -11.63 4.60
N LEU A 189 -20.50 -11.67 5.70
CA LEU A 189 -21.02 -11.90 7.04
C LEU A 189 -21.94 -10.75 7.49
N VAL A 190 -21.56 -9.49 7.23
CA VAL A 190 -22.43 -8.33 7.50
C VAL A 190 -23.73 -8.44 6.72
N ALA A 191 -23.66 -8.77 5.45
CA ALA A 191 -24.86 -8.94 4.60
C ALA A 191 -25.72 -10.11 5.10
N TRP A 192 -25.12 -11.19 5.60
CA TRP A 192 -25.86 -12.33 6.14
C TRP A 192 -26.61 -12.00 7.45
N VAL A 193 -26.00 -11.19 8.31
CA VAL A 193 -26.58 -10.82 9.63
C VAL A 193 -27.59 -9.69 9.51
N SER A 194 -27.33 -8.66 8.68
CA SER A 194 -28.21 -7.50 8.54
C SER A 194 -29.53 -7.83 7.82
N HIS A 195 -30.60 -7.16 8.21
CA HIS A 195 -31.92 -7.37 7.57
C HIS A 195 -31.88 -7.01 6.08
N GLU A 196 -31.33 -5.86 5.74
CA GLU A 196 -31.20 -5.39 4.34
C GLU A 196 -30.31 -6.32 3.50
N GLY A 197 -29.22 -6.81 4.08
CA GLY A 197 -28.33 -7.73 3.38
C GLY A 197 -28.96 -9.08 3.10
N ARG A 198 -29.73 -9.66 4.03
CA ARG A 198 -30.49 -10.90 3.78
C ARG A 198 -31.48 -10.74 2.65
N HIS A 199 -32.19 -9.60 2.60
CA HIS A 199 -33.11 -9.33 1.51
C HIS A 199 -32.37 -9.16 0.17
N TRP A 200 -31.16 -8.61 0.15
CA TRP A 200 -30.34 -8.49 -1.04
C TRP A 200 -30.00 -9.86 -1.65
N PHE A 201 -29.73 -10.90 -0.83
CA PHE A 201 -29.43 -12.25 -1.31
C PHE A 201 -30.57 -12.92 -2.08
N VAL A 202 -31.82 -12.53 -1.87
CA VAL A 202 -32.97 -13.06 -2.64
C VAL A 202 -33.19 -12.31 -3.96
N THR A 203 -32.35 -11.30 -4.25
CA THR A 203 -32.35 -10.58 -5.53
C THR A 203 -31.27 -11.12 -6.47
N PRO A 204 -31.32 -10.86 -7.77
CA PRO A 204 -30.23 -11.24 -8.69
C PRO A 204 -28.94 -10.42 -8.54
N LYS A 205 -28.94 -9.31 -7.79
CA LYS A 205 -27.81 -8.38 -7.67
C LYS A 205 -26.52 -9.00 -7.14
N PRO A 206 -26.49 -9.76 -6.01
CA PRO A 206 -25.27 -10.40 -5.53
C PRO A 206 -24.72 -11.43 -6.51
N TRP A 207 -25.61 -12.12 -7.23
CA TRP A 207 -25.19 -13.12 -8.23
C TRP A 207 -24.53 -12.47 -9.45
N LEU A 208 -25.06 -11.30 -9.88
CA LEU A 208 -24.37 -10.49 -10.89
C LEU A 208 -23.01 -10.01 -10.41
N ALA A 209 -22.91 -9.51 -9.17
CA ALA A 209 -21.63 -9.09 -8.60
C ALA A 209 -20.64 -10.26 -8.54
N LEU A 210 -21.08 -11.45 -8.12
CA LEU A 210 -20.27 -12.66 -8.09
C LEU A 210 -19.82 -13.10 -9.48
N LEU A 211 -20.70 -13.05 -10.49
CA LEU A 211 -20.34 -13.35 -11.87
C LEU A 211 -19.25 -12.40 -12.40
N VAL A 212 -19.44 -11.10 -12.21
CA VAL A 212 -18.47 -10.08 -12.64
C VAL A 212 -17.15 -10.24 -11.90
N PHE A 213 -17.19 -10.54 -10.61
CA PHE A 213 -16.02 -10.86 -9.80
C PHE A 213 -15.25 -12.06 -10.35
N GLY A 214 -15.95 -13.18 -10.61
CA GLY A 214 -15.33 -14.39 -11.15
C GLY A 214 -14.72 -14.18 -12.54
N LEU A 215 -15.44 -13.48 -13.43
CA LEU A 215 -14.92 -13.12 -14.75
C LEU A 215 -13.69 -12.22 -14.66
N GLY A 216 -13.65 -11.29 -13.72
CA GLY A 216 -12.50 -10.42 -13.47
C GLY A 216 -11.26 -11.18 -12.97
N LEU A 217 -11.45 -12.26 -12.23
CA LEU A 217 -10.34 -13.10 -11.73
C LEU A 217 -9.87 -14.16 -12.75
N LEU A 218 -10.70 -14.52 -13.71
CA LEU A 218 -10.46 -15.65 -14.60
C LEU A 218 -9.09 -15.62 -15.31
N PRO A 219 -8.61 -14.49 -15.89
CA PRO A 219 -7.31 -14.47 -16.53
C PRO A 219 -6.15 -14.72 -15.56
N HIS A 220 -6.26 -14.21 -14.32
CA HIS A 220 -5.27 -14.47 -13.29
C HIS A 220 -5.27 -15.94 -12.82
N LEU A 221 -6.44 -16.56 -12.70
CA LEU A 221 -6.56 -17.97 -12.36
C LEU A 221 -5.95 -18.87 -13.45
N GLN A 222 -6.18 -18.53 -14.72
CA GLN A 222 -5.54 -19.21 -15.86
C GLN A 222 -4.01 -19.04 -15.83
N TRP A 223 -3.54 -17.82 -15.51
CA TRP A 223 -2.11 -17.55 -15.36
C TRP A 223 -1.51 -18.38 -14.21
N LEU A 224 -2.16 -18.42 -13.05
CA LEU A 224 -1.72 -19.25 -11.90
C LEU A 224 -1.59 -20.73 -12.28
N GLN A 225 -2.58 -21.26 -12.99
CA GLN A 225 -2.55 -22.66 -13.44
C GLN A 225 -1.39 -22.92 -14.40
N ALA A 226 -1.11 -21.99 -15.32
CA ALA A 226 -0.01 -22.09 -16.27
C ALA A 226 1.38 -21.90 -15.63
N HIS A 227 1.44 -21.39 -14.38
CA HIS A 227 2.68 -21.10 -13.65
C HIS A 227 2.78 -21.88 -12.33
N ASP A 228 2.23 -23.10 -12.29
CA ASP A 228 2.31 -24.02 -11.15
C ASP A 228 1.86 -23.41 -9.82
N LEU A 229 0.88 -22.53 -9.83
CA LEU A 229 0.34 -21.84 -8.66
C LEU A 229 1.41 -21.10 -7.84
N VAL A 230 2.45 -20.58 -8.47
CA VAL A 230 3.65 -20.01 -7.83
C VAL A 230 3.33 -19.00 -6.73
N THR A 231 2.35 -18.11 -6.96
CA THR A 231 1.94 -17.09 -5.96
C THR A 231 1.27 -17.73 -4.74
N LEU A 232 0.52 -18.81 -4.93
CA LEU A 232 -0.13 -19.53 -3.82
C LEU A 232 0.89 -20.35 -3.04
N ARG A 233 1.87 -20.96 -3.70
CA ARG A 233 3.00 -21.63 -3.04
C ARG A 233 3.79 -20.66 -2.17
N TYR A 234 4.11 -19.47 -2.68
CA TYR A 234 4.75 -18.42 -1.88
C TYR A 234 3.98 -18.11 -0.58
N ILE A 235 2.64 -18.04 -0.65
CA ILE A 235 1.80 -17.80 0.54
C ILE A 235 1.86 -19.00 1.50
N SER A 236 1.82 -20.23 1.01
CA SER A 236 1.91 -21.42 1.87
C SER A 236 3.28 -21.54 2.55
N GLU A 237 4.35 -21.22 1.84
CA GLU A 237 5.72 -21.16 2.39
C GLU A 237 5.88 -20.08 3.47
N GLN A 238 5.22 -18.92 3.30
CA GLN A 238 5.16 -17.88 4.32
C GLN A 238 4.29 -18.30 5.53
N GLY A 239 3.37 -19.23 5.36
CA GLY A 239 2.53 -19.78 6.44
C GLY A 239 3.31 -20.64 7.45
N GLY A 240 4.37 -21.31 7.01
CA GLY A 240 5.31 -22.11 7.81
C GLY A 240 4.70 -23.25 8.62
N ASP A 241 5.41 -24.35 8.78
CA ASP A 241 5.03 -25.50 9.63
C ASP A 241 5.11 -25.21 11.15
N SER A 242 5.33 -23.98 11.57
CA SER A 242 5.75 -23.59 12.91
C SER A 242 4.61 -23.34 13.92
N GLY A 243 3.35 -23.63 13.56
CA GLY A 243 2.21 -23.41 14.47
C GLY A 243 1.88 -21.92 14.67
N THR A 244 1.14 -21.60 15.72
CA THR A 244 0.69 -20.23 16.00
C THR A 244 1.82 -19.37 16.60
N ASP A 245 2.23 -18.30 15.90
CA ASP A 245 3.10 -17.27 16.48
C ASP A 245 2.28 -16.26 17.32
N TRP A 246 2.10 -16.56 18.59
CA TRP A 246 1.35 -15.71 19.53
C TRP A 246 1.94 -14.31 19.69
N ARG A 247 3.23 -14.12 19.46
CA ARG A 247 3.88 -12.80 19.49
C ARG A 247 3.37 -11.93 18.33
N GLN A 248 3.25 -12.49 17.13
CA GLN A 248 2.70 -11.78 15.97
C GLN A 248 1.20 -11.56 16.11
N VAL A 249 0.45 -12.53 16.66
CA VAL A 249 -0.98 -12.36 16.95
C VAL A 249 -1.19 -11.19 17.92
N PHE A 250 -0.43 -11.11 19.01
CA PHE A 250 -0.51 -10.01 19.96
C PHE A 250 -0.12 -8.66 19.35
N LYS A 251 0.97 -8.60 18.57
CA LYS A 251 1.36 -7.39 17.83
C LYS A 251 0.27 -6.94 16.86
N PHE A 252 -0.33 -7.86 16.13
CA PHE A 252 -1.40 -7.56 15.19
C PHE A 252 -2.67 -7.11 15.91
N ALA A 253 -2.99 -7.70 17.07
CA ALA A 253 -4.13 -7.27 17.90
C ALA A 253 -4.00 -5.81 18.35
N LEU A 254 -2.78 -5.34 18.64
CA LEU A 254 -2.52 -3.96 19.05
C LEU A 254 -2.28 -3.01 17.87
N ALA A 255 -1.97 -3.51 16.68
CA ALA A 255 -1.60 -2.69 15.54
C ALA A 255 -2.67 -1.66 15.12
N PRO A 256 -3.99 -1.99 15.07
CA PRO A 256 -5.00 -1.00 14.77
C PRO A 256 -5.07 0.13 15.82
N MET A 257 -4.88 -0.18 17.09
CA MET A 257 -4.84 0.85 18.13
C MET A 257 -3.62 1.77 17.97
N ALA A 258 -2.44 1.20 17.68
CA ALA A 258 -1.23 1.98 17.44
C ALA A 258 -1.33 2.82 16.16
N TYR A 259 -1.77 2.23 15.05
CA TYR A 259 -1.83 2.91 13.76
C TYR A 259 -2.87 4.02 13.69
N TRP A 260 -3.96 3.92 14.43
CA TRP A 260 -5.03 4.92 14.53
C TRP A 260 -5.08 5.65 15.88
N LEU A 261 -4.03 5.56 16.69
CA LEU A 261 -3.98 6.15 18.05
C LEU A 261 -4.38 7.63 18.04
N LEU A 262 -3.73 8.43 17.19
CA LEU A 262 -3.98 9.88 17.15
C LEU A 262 -5.42 10.22 16.78
N PRO A 263 -6.00 9.72 15.67
CA PRO A 263 -7.42 10.00 15.37
C PRO A 263 -8.38 9.44 16.42
N TRP A 264 -8.07 8.32 17.07
CA TRP A 264 -8.88 7.79 18.15
C TRP A 264 -8.91 8.74 19.37
N LEU A 265 -7.74 9.16 19.86
CA LEU A 265 -7.60 10.09 20.97
C LEU A 265 -8.29 11.43 20.67
N LEU A 266 -8.09 11.95 19.44
CA LEU A 266 -8.71 13.19 18.99
C LEU A 266 -10.23 13.08 18.87
N SER A 267 -10.77 11.97 18.39
CA SER A 267 -12.22 11.75 18.33
C SER A 267 -12.84 11.83 19.71
N ALA A 268 -12.28 11.12 20.69
CA ALA A 268 -12.76 11.10 22.08
C ALA A 268 -12.62 12.47 22.78
N TRP A 269 -11.63 13.27 22.38
CA TRP A 269 -11.42 14.62 22.94
C TRP A 269 -12.33 15.67 22.33
N LEU A 270 -12.48 15.67 20.99
CA LEU A 270 -13.20 16.69 20.25
C LEU A 270 -14.71 16.54 20.37
N VAL A 271 -15.21 15.30 20.29
CA VAL A 271 -16.65 15.02 20.35
C VAL A 271 -17.06 14.83 21.82
N ALA A 272 -17.46 15.93 22.42
CA ALA A 272 -17.98 15.93 23.79
C ALA A 272 -19.31 16.67 23.82
N PRO A 273 -20.44 15.96 23.94
CA PRO A 273 -21.78 16.56 23.94
C PRO A 273 -21.96 17.62 25.02
N GLY A 274 -22.77 18.64 24.74
CA GLY A 274 -23.14 19.68 25.71
C GLY A 274 -22.06 20.71 26.02
N GLN A 275 -21.00 20.84 25.19
CA GLN A 275 -19.90 21.82 25.38
C GLN A 275 -19.31 21.83 26.81
N PRO A 276 -18.83 20.69 27.32
CA PRO A 276 -18.35 20.60 28.69
C PRO A 276 -17.13 21.48 28.94
N SER A 277 -16.94 21.91 30.19
CA SER A 277 -15.70 22.58 30.63
C SER A 277 -14.48 21.70 30.41
N PHE A 278 -13.27 22.26 30.46
CA PHE A 278 -12.02 21.50 30.31
C PHE A 278 -11.93 20.31 31.30
N MET A 279 -12.29 20.52 32.53
CA MET A 279 -12.28 19.45 33.57
C MET A 279 -13.28 18.34 33.23
N GLN A 280 -14.50 18.68 32.81
CA GLN A 280 -15.50 17.70 32.38
C GLN A 280 -15.08 16.95 31.12
N ARG A 281 -14.33 17.61 30.21
CA ARG A 281 -13.70 16.91 29.05
C ARG A 281 -12.69 15.90 29.52
N LEU A 282 -11.81 16.27 30.45
CA LEU A 282 -10.75 15.41 30.97
C LEU A 282 -11.31 14.20 31.73
N THR A 283 -12.23 14.42 32.68
CA THR A 283 -12.83 13.35 33.46
C THR A 283 -13.69 12.38 32.65
N GLY A 284 -14.40 12.86 31.65
CA GLY A 284 -15.22 12.02 30.75
C GLY A 284 -14.46 11.39 29.58
N TRP A 285 -13.18 11.71 29.40
CA TRP A 285 -12.40 11.21 28.26
C TRP A 285 -12.20 9.69 28.26
N PRO A 286 -11.81 9.02 29.39
CA PRO A 286 -11.65 7.57 29.40
C PRO A 286 -12.92 6.81 28.98
N GLN A 287 -14.08 7.27 29.47
CA GLN A 287 -15.36 6.64 29.08
C GLN A 287 -15.64 6.78 27.58
N ARG A 288 -15.33 7.94 26.98
CA ARG A 288 -15.48 8.16 25.54
C ARG A 288 -14.51 7.31 24.72
N LEU A 289 -13.28 7.09 25.18
CA LEU A 289 -12.32 6.19 24.54
C LEU A 289 -12.84 4.75 24.43
N VAL A 290 -13.55 4.27 25.43
CA VAL A 290 -14.17 2.94 25.39
C VAL A 290 -15.43 2.97 24.54
N ARG A 291 -16.30 3.97 24.72
CA ARG A 291 -17.58 4.07 24.00
C ARG A 291 -17.41 4.10 22.49
N CYS A 292 -16.30 4.63 21.98
CA CYS A 292 -15.97 4.64 20.55
C CYS A 292 -16.10 3.25 19.88
N TRP A 293 -15.77 2.20 20.61
CA TRP A 293 -15.62 0.83 20.11
C TRP A 293 -16.85 -0.06 20.34
N LEU A 294 -17.92 0.47 20.90
CA LEU A 294 -19.10 -0.34 21.22
C LEU A 294 -20.07 -0.40 20.05
N PRO A 295 -20.68 -1.55 19.75
CA PRO A 295 -21.78 -1.64 18.79
C PRO A 295 -23.05 -0.96 19.33
N GLN A 296 -23.88 -0.45 18.44
CA GLN A 296 -25.21 0.09 18.79
C GLN A 296 -26.30 -0.98 18.82
N GLY A 297 -25.99 -2.19 18.40
CA GLY A 297 -26.84 -3.37 18.36
C GLY A 297 -26.09 -4.53 17.75
N TRP A 298 -26.68 -5.71 17.79
CA TRP A 298 -26.07 -6.90 17.18
C TRP A 298 -26.03 -6.85 15.63
N ASP A 299 -26.91 -6.07 15.02
CA ASP A 299 -27.04 -5.85 13.58
C ASP A 299 -26.38 -4.55 13.08
N ASP A 300 -25.52 -3.95 13.91
CA ASP A 300 -24.82 -2.70 13.61
C ASP A 300 -23.89 -2.87 12.40
N THR A 301 -24.40 -2.56 11.23
CA THR A 301 -23.70 -2.69 9.94
C THR A 301 -22.35 -1.95 9.92
N LEU A 302 -22.29 -0.71 10.42
CA LEU A 302 -21.03 0.05 10.42
C LEU A 302 -20.00 -0.54 11.37
N PHE A 303 -20.43 -0.98 12.55
CA PHE A 303 -19.54 -1.63 13.51
C PHE A 303 -18.91 -2.89 12.90
N TRP A 304 -19.74 -3.79 12.39
CA TRP A 304 -19.24 -5.04 11.82
C TRP A 304 -18.41 -4.83 10.55
N LEU A 305 -18.79 -3.89 9.68
CA LEU A 305 -18.01 -3.54 8.50
C LEU A 305 -16.61 -3.03 8.87
N ALA A 306 -16.49 -2.27 9.96
CA ALA A 306 -15.22 -1.74 10.45
C ALA A 306 -14.38 -2.78 11.21
N MET A 307 -15.03 -3.70 11.97
CA MET A 307 -14.32 -4.59 12.89
C MET A 307 -14.02 -5.98 12.33
N LEU A 308 -14.85 -6.53 11.45
CA LEU A 308 -14.69 -7.91 10.98
C LEU A 308 -13.37 -8.17 10.27
N PRO A 309 -12.81 -7.29 9.42
CA PRO A 309 -11.51 -7.57 8.79
C PRO A 309 -10.40 -7.79 9.83
N TRP A 310 -10.41 -7.03 10.91
CA TRP A 310 -9.47 -7.20 12.00
C TRP A 310 -9.72 -8.51 12.78
N LEU A 311 -10.98 -8.76 13.18
CA LEU A 311 -11.35 -9.93 13.95
C LEU A 311 -11.11 -11.25 13.21
N ILE A 312 -11.50 -11.32 11.93
CA ILE A 312 -11.27 -12.50 11.08
C ILE A 312 -9.76 -12.77 10.95
N THR A 313 -8.96 -11.72 10.72
CA THR A 313 -7.50 -11.86 10.62
C THR A 313 -6.91 -12.38 11.93
N LEU A 314 -7.36 -11.87 13.07
CA LEU A 314 -6.92 -12.38 14.37
C LEU A 314 -7.29 -13.85 14.59
N VAL A 315 -8.48 -14.27 14.18
CA VAL A 315 -8.90 -15.67 14.25
C VAL A 315 -7.99 -16.53 13.39
N PHE A 316 -7.70 -16.12 12.15
CA PHE A 316 -6.80 -16.88 11.26
C PHE A 316 -5.38 -17.00 11.83
N GLY A 317 -4.86 -15.93 12.44
CA GLY A 317 -3.56 -15.97 13.11
C GLY A 317 -3.57 -16.84 14.38
N ALA A 318 -4.60 -16.72 15.20
CA ALA A 318 -4.72 -17.46 16.46
C ALA A 318 -4.94 -18.97 16.23
N THR A 319 -5.55 -19.36 15.12
CA THR A 319 -5.71 -20.77 14.72
C THR A 319 -4.49 -21.35 14.01
N GLY A 320 -3.45 -20.54 13.74
CA GLY A 320 -2.29 -20.98 12.97
C GLY A 320 -2.54 -21.16 11.48
N PHE A 321 -3.72 -20.73 10.98
CA PHE A 321 -4.05 -20.81 9.56
C PHE A 321 -3.12 -19.96 8.68
N VAL A 322 -2.60 -18.84 9.25
CA VAL A 322 -1.66 -17.95 8.57
C VAL A 322 -0.76 -17.26 9.58
N GLN A 323 0.51 -17.02 9.23
CA GLN A 323 1.40 -16.16 9.99
C GLN A 323 1.08 -14.68 9.73
N LEU A 324 0.75 -13.95 10.80
CA LEU A 324 0.34 -12.55 10.69
C LEU A 324 1.51 -11.63 10.40
N SER A 325 1.27 -10.65 9.53
CA SER A 325 2.21 -9.58 9.20
C SER A 325 1.60 -8.22 9.55
N LEU A 326 2.35 -7.36 10.25
CA LEU A 326 1.88 -6.01 10.65
C LEU A 326 1.38 -5.14 9.48
N PRO A 327 2.02 -5.15 8.28
CA PRO A 327 1.50 -4.43 7.14
C PRO A 327 0.07 -4.79 6.71
N TRP A 328 -0.44 -5.97 7.09
CA TRP A 328 -1.83 -6.34 6.80
C TRP A 328 -2.85 -5.52 7.59
N ALA A 329 -2.43 -4.89 8.69
CA ALA A 329 -3.29 -3.97 9.44
C ALA A 329 -3.53 -2.64 8.69
N ILE A 330 -2.74 -2.29 7.67
CA ILE A 330 -2.82 -1.00 6.95
C ILE A 330 -4.25 -0.67 6.47
N PRO A 331 -4.98 -1.53 5.75
CA PRO A 331 -6.32 -1.20 5.26
C PRO A 331 -7.44 -1.37 6.30
N VAL A 332 -7.18 -2.04 7.42
CA VAL A 332 -8.21 -2.53 8.36
C VAL A 332 -9.08 -1.41 8.92
N GLY A 333 -8.48 -0.28 9.31
CA GLY A 333 -9.19 0.76 10.06
C GLY A 333 -9.84 1.86 9.22
N PHE A 334 -10.15 1.64 7.96
CA PHE A 334 -10.78 2.66 7.10
C PHE A 334 -12.12 3.17 7.65
N GLY A 335 -12.89 2.32 8.35
CA GLY A 335 -14.17 2.65 8.95
C GLY A 335 -14.12 3.21 10.37
N PHE A 336 -12.95 3.17 11.04
CA PHE A 336 -12.84 3.47 12.48
C PHE A 336 -13.23 4.91 12.82
N SER A 337 -12.72 5.89 12.09
CA SER A 337 -13.05 7.30 12.36
C SER A 337 -14.55 7.58 12.24
N LEU A 338 -15.21 6.95 11.29
CA LEU A 338 -16.66 7.08 11.10
C LEU A 338 -17.43 6.40 12.26
N LEU A 339 -17.01 5.19 12.66
CA LEU A 339 -17.55 4.46 13.79
C LEU A 339 -17.43 5.28 15.10
N TRP A 340 -16.26 5.81 15.39
CA TRP A 340 -16.00 6.60 16.59
C TRP A 340 -16.84 7.87 16.66
N LEU A 341 -16.89 8.63 15.57
CA LEU A 341 -17.69 9.84 15.49
C LEU A 341 -19.18 9.54 15.68
N ARG A 342 -19.70 8.49 15.05
CA ARG A 342 -21.10 8.07 15.20
C ARG A 342 -21.43 7.70 16.66
N ASN A 343 -20.53 6.97 17.32
CA ASN A 343 -20.75 6.49 18.69
C ASN A 343 -20.62 7.60 19.75
N LEU A 344 -19.87 8.66 19.43
CA LEU A 344 -19.64 9.77 20.35
C LEU A 344 -20.62 10.92 20.18
N ALA A 345 -21.11 11.16 18.98
CA ALA A 345 -22.08 12.22 18.70
C ALA A 345 -23.46 11.88 19.30
N ALA A 346 -24.00 12.77 20.12
CA ALA A 346 -25.38 12.68 20.58
C ALA A 346 -26.36 13.30 19.57
N ALA A 347 -25.89 14.32 18.82
CA ALA A 347 -26.65 14.98 17.75
C ALA A 347 -25.72 15.40 16.59
N PRO A 348 -26.26 15.56 15.36
CA PRO A 348 -25.49 16.10 14.22
C PRO A 348 -24.82 17.45 14.51
N ALA A 349 -25.44 18.28 15.35
CA ALA A 349 -24.90 19.57 15.76
C ALA A 349 -23.56 19.47 16.51
N ASP A 350 -23.32 18.38 17.26
CA ASP A 350 -22.06 18.17 17.99
C ASP A 350 -20.87 18.06 17.02
N VAL A 351 -21.11 17.49 15.85
CA VAL A 351 -20.07 17.26 14.84
C VAL A 351 -19.91 18.42 13.89
N SER A 352 -20.99 19.15 13.58
CA SER A 352 -20.93 20.33 12.71
C SER A 352 -20.00 21.42 13.27
N GLN A 353 -19.93 21.54 14.61
CA GLN A 353 -19.03 22.47 15.30
C GLN A 353 -17.55 22.06 15.25
N ILE A 354 -17.27 20.78 15.01
CA ILE A 354 -15.91 20.24 14.97
C ILE A 354 -15.28 20.42 13.59
N ALA A 355 -16.06 20.33 12.51
CA ALA A 355 -15.55 20.39 11.15
C ALA A 355 -14.69 21.63 10.86
N PRO A 356 -15.05 22.87 11.27
CA PRO A 356 -14.20 24.06 11.07
C PRO A 356 -12.89 24.01 11.87
N ARG A 357 -12.91 23.41 13.08
CA ARG A 357 -11.71 23.23 13.91
C ARG A 357 -10.78 22.21 13.28
N LEU A 358 -11.30 21.06 12.87
CA LEU A 358 -10.54 20.02 12.18
C LEU A 358 -9.93 20.55 10.88
N ARG A 359 -10.64 21.36 10.10
CA ARG A 359 -10.11 21.97 8.89
C ARG A 359 -8.92 22.89 9.16
N ARG A 360 -8.99 23.74 10.20
CA ARG A 360 -7.86 24.61 10.61
C ARG A 360 -6.67 23.80 11.10
N TRP A 361 -6.90 22.79 11.91
CA TRP A 361 -5.86 21.89 12.39
C TRP A 361 -5.22 21.10 11.25
N MET A 362 -6.02 20.71 10.26
CA MET A 362 -5.50 20.08 9.08
C MET A 362 -4.50 20.96 8.33
N ILE A 363 -4.85 22.22 8.07
CA ILE A 363 -3.94 23.15 7.40
C ILE A 363 -2.65 23.31 8.22
N GLY A 364 -2.78 23.53 9.53
CA GLY A 364 -1.63 23.59 10.45
C GLY A 364 -0.78 22.31 10.42
N TRP A 365 -1.40 21.13 10.37
CA TRP A 365 -0.70 19.86 10.25
C TRP A 365 0.05 19.72 8.94
N CYS A 366 -0.57 20.08 7.81
CA CYS A 366 0.09 20.06 6.50
C CYS A 366 1.33 20.97 6.47
N ILE A 367 1.23 22.16 7.04
CA ILE A 367 2.37 23.08 7.19
C ILE A 367 3.45 22.46 8.10
N LEU A 368 3.06 21.94 9.26
CA LEU A 368 3.98 21.35 10.23
C LEU A 368 4.77 20.18 9.63
N VAL A 369 4.10 19.28 8.92
CA VAL A 369 4.74 18.11 8.29
C VAL A 369 5.83 18.53 7.31
N VAL A 370 5.58 19.54 6.49
CA VAL A 370 6.58 20.08 5.55
C VAL A 370 7.72 20.78 6.29
N LEU A 371 7.41 21.60 7.30
CA LEU A 371 8.44 22.33 8.06
C LEU A 371 9.34 21.41 8.88
N VAL A 372 8.82 20.28 9.39
CA VAL A 372 9.58 19.30 10.18
C VAL A 372 10.40 18.35 9.29
N SER A 373 10.04 18.20 8.02
CA SER A 373 10.66 17.21 7.14
C SER A 373 12.19 17.38 6.95
N PRO A 374 12.79 18.60 6.92
CA PRO A 374 14.25 18.72 6.84
C PRO A 374 14.97 18.24 8.11
N TRP A 375 14.38 18.51 9.29
CA TRP A 375 14.93 18.02 10.55
C TRP A 375 14.80 16.48 10.65
N TYR A 376 13.68 15.95 10.23
CA TYR A 376 13.47 14.50 10.17
C TYR A 376 14.47 13.85 9.20
N ALA A 377 14.73 14.46 8.04
CA ALA A 377 15.76 14.01 7.10
C ALA A 377 17.14 13.90 7.75
N TRP A 378 17.54 14.97 8.44
CA TRP A 378 18.83 15.00 9.13
C TRP A 378 18.92 13.95 10.26
N TYR A 379 17.84 13.79 11.03
CA TYR A 379 17.78 12.78 12.10
C TYR A 379 17.94 11.35 11.53
N GLN A 380 17.22 11.02 10.47
CA GLN A 380 17.28 9.70 9.84
C GLN A 380 18.65 9.45 9.19
N ALA A 381 19.22 10.44 8.54
CA ALA A 381 20.53 10.33 7.89
C ALA A 381 21.68 10.03 8.88
N LYS A 382 21.52 10.36 10.16
CA LYS A 382 22.47 9.97 11.22
C LYS A 382 22.54 8.45 11.45
N GLN A 383 21.49 7.73 11.07
CA GLN A 383 21.41 6.27 11.26
C GLN A 383 22.20 5.48 10.20
N GLY A 384 22.76 6.17 9.20
CA GLY A 384 23.55 5.57 8.14
C GLY A 384 22.74 5.13 6.92
N ALA A 385 23.29 4.21 6.11
CA ALA A 385 22.67 3.71 4.88
C ALA A 385 21.53 2.71 5.20
N THR A 386 20.44 3.19 5.76
CA THR A 386 19.27 2.39 6.14
C THR A 386 17.99 2.99 5.57
N HIS A 387 16.99 2.17 5.37
CA HIS A 387 15.68 2.61 4.89
C HIS A 387 15.75 3.45 3.61
N PHE A 388 15.15 4.63 3.58
CA PHE A 388 15.16 5.56 2.46
C PHE A 388 16.52 6.23 2.21
N TYR A 389 17.59 5.80 2.89
CA TYR A 389 18.93 6.39 2.83
C TYR A 389 19.99 5.42 2.24
N VAL A 390 19.58 4.26 1.74
CA VAL A 390 20.45 3.41 0.91
C VAL A 390 20.74 4.15 -0.40
N PRO A 391 21.99 4.34 -0.83
CA PRO A 391 22.34 5.18 -1.98
C PRO A 391 22.06 4.50 -3.33
N ARG A 392 20.78 4.16 -3.60
CA ARG A 392 20.37 3.40 -4.79
C ARG A 392 20.46 4.21 -6.09
N ARG A 393 20.19 5.50 -6.02
CA ARG A 393 20.30 6.39 -7.19
C ARG A 393 21.74 6.54 -7.61
N GLU A 394 22.63 6.77 -6.64
CA GLU A 394 24.06 6.85 -6.85
C GLU A 394 24.61 5.51 -7.36
N ALA A 395 24.12 4.39 -6.80
CA ALA A 395 24.48 3.07 -7.25
C ALA A 395 24.07 2.84 -8.72
N ALA A 396 22.87 3.21 -9.13
CA ALA A 396 22.45 3.11 -10.53
C ALA A 396 23.40 3.86 -11.47
N THR A 397 23.76 5.09 -11.11
CA THR A 397 24.67 5.93 -11.92
C THR A 397 26.05 5.29 -12.05
N GLU A 398 26.65 4.85 -10.94
CA GLU A 398 27.99 4.25 -10.96
C GLU A 398 28.00 2.87 -11.65
N LEU A 399 26.95 2.07 -11.49
CA LEU A 399 26.84 0.77 -12.14
C LEU A 399 26.70 0.91 -13.66
N LEU A 400 25.88 1.83 -14.14
CA LEU A 400 25.72 2.08 -15.59
C LEU A 400 26.98 2.64 -16.19
N LYS A 401 27.61 3.62 -15.56
CA LYS A 401 28.90 4.17 -16.01
C LYS A 401 29.97 3.09 -16.08
N GLY A 402 30.10 2.27 -15.03
CA GLY A 402 31.04 1.18 -15.02
C GLY A 402 30.77 0.11 -16.09
N TRP A 403 29.49 -0.15 -16.42
CA TRP A 403 29.14 -1.02 -17.55
C TRP A 403 29.62 -0.43 -18.89
N GLU A 404 29.28 0.84 -19.17
CA GLU A 404 29.69 1.54 -20.38
C GLU A 404 31.23 1.56 -20.56
N GLU A 405 31.99 1.75 -19.49
CA GLU A 405 33.45 1.72 -19.51
C GLU A 405 34.01 0.34 -19.82
N ARG A 406 33.40 -0.74 -19.32
CA ARG A 406 33.89 -2.11 -19.52
C ARG A 406 33.33 -2.77 -20.78
N GLN A 407 32.13 -2.38 -21.21
CA GLN A 407 31.39 -2.96 -22.33
C GLN A 407 30.88 -1.86 -23.28
N PRO A 408 31.76 -1.04 -23.90
CA PRO A 408 31.36 0.14 -24.68
C PRO A 408 30.48 -0.20 -25.89
N ASP A 409 30.63 -1.40 -26.46
CA ASP A 409 29.89 -1.86 -27.64
C ASP A 409 28.63 -2.64 -27.29
N LEU A 410 28.32 -2.83 -26.00
CA LEU A 410 27.21 -3.66 -25.55
C LEU A 410 26.28 -2.89 -24.64
N ARG A 411 25.05 -2.66 -25.11
CA ARG A 411 24.03 -2.04 -24.27
C ARG A 411 23.56 -3.01 -23.18
N LEU A 412 23.51 -2.53 -21.92
CA LEU A 412 22.93 -3.28 -20.82
C LEU A 412 21.43 -3.49 -21.05
N ARG A 413 21.00 -4.73 -21.24
CA ARG A 413 19.58 -5.06 -21.52
C ARG A 413 18.87 -5.73 -20.37
N TRP A 414 19.57 -6.49 -19.54
CA TRP A 414 18.98 -7.18 -18.41
C TRP A 414 19.89 -7.14 -17.17
N VAL A 415 19.28 -7.20 -16.00
CA VAL A 415 19.95 -7.27 -14.71
C VAL A 415 19.28 -8.35 -13.87
N GLY A 416 20.11 -9.28 -13.36
CA GLY A 416 19.73 -10.30 -12.40
C GLY A 416 20.41 -10.09 -11.05
N GLY A 417 20.31 -11.07 -10.15
CA GLY A 417 20.96 -11.03 -8.85
C GLY A 417 19.96 -10.90 -7.70
N ALA A 418 20.33 -10.18 -6.65
CA ALA A 418 19.45 -10.03 -5.49
C ALA A 418 18.14 -9.34 -5.88
N TRP A 419 17.04 -10.09 -5.72
CA TRP A 419 15.72 -9.61 -6.12
C TRP A 419 15.32 -8.34 -5.39
N ALA A 420 14.56 -7.54 -6.08
CA ALA A 420 14.12 -6.19 -5.76
C ALA A 420 15.24 -5.15 -5.80
N GLU A 421 16.42 -5.40 -5.27
CA GLU A 421 17.54 -4.45 -5.33
C GLU A 421 18.04 -4.23 -6.75
N ASN A 422 18.06 -5.28 -7.59
CA ASN A 422 18.47 -5.18 -9.00
C ASN A 422 17.55 -4.28 -9.85
N ALA A 423 16.32 -4.05 -9.43
CA ALA A 423 15.38 -3.14 -10.10
C ALA A 423 15.78 -1.65 -10.00
N LEU A 424 16.79 -1.31 -9.18
CA LEU A 424 17.30 0.06 -9.09
C LEU A 424 17.80 0.60 -10.44
N LEU A 425 18.39 -0.28 -11.28
CA LEU A 425 18.90 0.11 -12.59
C LEU A 425 17.79 0.45 -13.58
N ALA A 426 16.68 -0.27 -13.53
CA ALA A 426 15.52 0.03 -14.36
C ALA A 426 14.79 1.31 -13.93
N PHE A 427 14.76 1.61 -12.62
CA PHE A 427 14.05 2.77 -12.10
C PHE A 427 14.87 4.05 -12.13
N TYR A 428 16.12 4.01 -11.63
CA TYR A 428 16.99 5.19 -11.53
C TYR A 428 17.91 5.38 -12.72
N GLY A 429 18.08 4.35 -13.55
CA GLY A 429 18.94 4.35 -14.73
C GLY A 429 18.16 4.39 -16.04
N ASP A 430 18.07 3.26 -16.71
CA ASP A 430 17.39 3.13 -18.02
C ASP A 430 16.16 2.22 -17.91
N ALA A 431 14.97 2.77 -18.14
CA ALA A 431 13.70 2.06 -18.10
C ALA A 431 13.59 0.90 -19.11
N SER A 432 14.47 0.85 -20.13
CA SER A 432 14.51 -0.27 -21.07
C SER A 432 15.20 -1.52 -20.52
N ILE A 433 15.91 -1.41 -19.37
CA ILE A 433 16.56 -2.53 -18.71
C ILE A 433 15.50 -3.48 -18.15
N GLN A 434 15.63 -4.74 -18.52
CA GLN A 434 14.77 -5.82 -18.02
C GLN A 434 15.32 -6.36 -16.71
N VAL A 435 14.45 -6.52 -15.72
CA VAL A 435 14.83 -7.05 -14.41
C VAL A 435 14.42 -8.52 -14.34
N VAL A 436 15.40 -9.37 -14.01
CA VAL A 436 15.20 -10.81 -13.81
C VAL A 436 15.22 -11.08 -12.30
N PRO A 437 14.18 -11.73 -11.74
CA PRO A 437 14.17 -12.04 -10.32
C PRO A 437 15.25 -13.08 -9.98
N GLY A 438 16.13 -12.73 -9.07
CA GLY A 438 17.17 -13.62 -8.56
C GLY A 438 18.20 -14.04 -9.60
N VAL A 439 18.76 -15.24 -9.42
CA VAL A 439 19.53 -15.92 -10.47
C VAL A 439 18.54 -16.44 -11.50
N PRO A 440 18.81 -16.25 -12.79
CA PRO A 440 17.83 -16.53 -13.84
C PRO A 440 17.16 -17.92 -13.80
N ASP A 441 17.89 -18.95 -13.40
CA ASP A 441 17.38 -20.34 -13.35
C ASP A 441 16.61 -20.69 -12.07
N GLN A 442 16.62 -19.83 -11.07
CA GLN A 442 15.87 -20.05 -9.82
C GLN A 442 14.38 -19.80 -9.95
N PHE A 443 13.96 -19.15 -11.03
CA PHE A 443 12.56 -18.86 -11.30
C PHE A 443 12.16 -19.51 -12.62
N PRO A 444 10.95 -20.08 -12.71
CA PRO A 444 10.44 -20.62 -13.98
C PRO A 444 10.56 -19.56 -15.09
N ALA A 445 10.92 -19.98 -16.29
CA ALA A 445 11.03 -19.12 -17.47
C ALA A 445 9.76 -18.26 -17.71
N SER A 446 8.62 -18.76 -17.26
CA SER A 446 7.32 -18.09 -17.26
C SER A 446 7.22 -16.88 -16.33
N VAL A 447 8.05 -16.79 -15.29
CA VAL A 447 8.14 -15.63 -14.38
C VAL A 447 9.25 -14.68 -14.81
N SER A 448 10.26 -15.21 -15.50
CA SER A 448 11.34 -14.43 -16.13
C SER A 448 11.00 -14.21 -17.62
N PRO A 449 10.71 -12.99 -18.07
CA PRO A 449 10.25 -12.73 -19.45
C PRO A 449 11.35 -12.77 -20.51
N LEU A 450 12.57 -13.09 -20.15
CA LEU A 450 13.69 -13.18 -21.06
C LEU A 450 14.00 -14.65 -21.35
N ALA A 451 13.29 -15.26 -22.32
CA ALA A 451 13.62 -16.60 -22.80
C ALA A 451 15.07 -16.72 -23.29
N ASP A 452 15.62 -15.60 -23.82
CA ASP A 452 16.95 -15.55 -24.43
C ASP A 452 17.92 -14.57 -23.76
N TRP A 453 17.74 -14.31 -22.45
CA TRP A 453 18.59 -13.36 -21.72
C TRP A 453 20.08 -13.76 -21.76
N HIS A 454 20.40 -15.03 -21.77
CA HIS A 454 21.78 -15.54 -21.91
C HIS A 454 22.43 -15.20 -23.26
N GLN A 455 21.64 -14.83 -24.28
CA GLN A 455 22.13 -14.37 -25.59
C GLN A 455 22.38 -12.86 -25.64
N GLN A 456 21.96 -12.08 -24.65
CA GLN A 456 21.89 -10.62 -24.72
C GLN A 456 22.81 -10.01 -23.69
N GLY A 457 23.80 -10.25 -23.22
CA GLY A 457 24.63 -9.58 -22.21
C GLY A 457 23.86 -8.87 -21.09
N GLY A 458 24.36 -8.94 -19.90
CA GLY A 458 23.72 -8.37 -18.73
C GLY A 458 24.63 -8.32 -17.48
N MET A 459 24.02 -7.98 -16.35
CA MET A 459 24.71 -7.80 -15.09
C MET A 459 24.02 -8.60 -13.99
N LEU A 460 24.80 -9.21 -13.11
CA LEU A 460 24.32 -9.79 -11.86
C LEU A 460 24.76 -8.90 -10.70
N LEU A 461 23.82 -8.47 -9.86
CA LEU A 461 24.03 -7.51 -8.78
C LEU A 461 23.74 -8.12 -7.41
N CYS A 462 24.69 -8.05 -6.50
CA CYS A 462 24.56 -8.47 -5.11
C CYS A 462 24.85 -7.31 -4.14
N PRO A 463 23.91 -6.85 -3.32
CA PRO A 463 24.18 -5.89 -2.26
C PRO A 463 24.95 -6.59 -1.11
N LEU A 464 26.01 -5.96 -0.62
CA LEU A 464 26.75 -6.38 0.57
C LEU A 464 26.38 -5.58 1.82
N GLY A 465 25.58 -4.53 1.66
CA GLY A 465 25.11 -3.71 2.77
C GLY A 465 25.95 -2.46 3.07
N PRO A 466 25.61 -1.75 4.14
CA PRO A 466 26.36 -0.59 4.60
C PRO A 466 27.81 -0.94 4.95
N LEU A 467 28.75 -0.03 4.64
CA LEU A 467 30.18 -0.26 4.92
C LEU A 467 30.50 -0.45 6.41
N ASP A 468 29.74 0.20 7.27
CA ASP A 468 29.88 0.08 8.73
C ASP A 468 29.13 -1.13 9.32
N LYS A 469 28.28 -1.78 8.54
CA LYS A 469 27.52 -2.97 8.95
C LYS A 469 27.28 -3.90 7.74
N PRO A 470 28.32 -4.59 7.23
CA PRO A 470 28.15 -5.50 6.11
C PRO A 470 27.14 -6.61 6.42
N VAL A 471 26.39 -7.03 5.41
CA VAL A 471 25.43 -8.12 5.50
C VAL A 471 26.11 -9.39 4.97
N GLN A 472 26.04 -10.47 5.73
CA GLN A 472 26.42 -11.79 5.21
C GLN A 472 25.35 -12.25 4.22
N THR A 473 25.77 -12.60 3.01
CA THR A 473 24.88 -13.04 1.93
C THR A 473 25.60 -14.06 1.05
N ASP A 474 24.89 -15.09 0.64
CA ASP A 474 25.37 -16.11 -0.29
C ASP A 474 25.19 -15.69 -1.75
N CYS A 475 24.67 -14.47 -1.99
CA CYS A 475 24.37 -13.98 -3.32
C CYS A 475 25.59 -14.03 -4.27
N PRO A 476 26.79 -13.55 -3.89
CA PRO A 476 27.95 -13.61 -4.79
C PRO A 476 28.34 -15.05 -5.17
N GLN A 477 28.29 -16.00 -4.22
CA GLN A 477 28.59 -17.40 -4.46
C GLN A 477 27.58 -18.04 -5.41
N GLN A 478 26.30 -17.74 -5.24
CA GLN A 478 25.24 -18.21 -6.12
C GLN A 478 25.40 -17.67 -7.56
N MET A 479 25.74 -16.38 -7.70
CA MET A 479 26.01 -15.76 -9.01
C MET A 479 27.21 -16.41 -9.70
N GLN A 480 28.27 -16.63 -8.98
CA GLN A 480 29.49 -17.24 -9.51
C GLN A 480 29.26 -18.69 -9.94
N ALA A 481 28.55 -19.48 -9.13
CA ALA A 481 28.16 -20.84 -9.47
C ALA A 481 27.29 -20.89 -10.74
N TRP A 482 26.34 -19.96 -10.86
CA TRP A 482 25.49 -19.85 -12.03
C TRP A 482 26.30 -19.51 -13.31
N LEU A 483 27.23 -18.55 -13.24
CA LEU A 483 28.09 -18.19 -14.36
C LEU A 483 28.94 -19.39 -14.82
N GLN A 484 29.53 -20.12 -13.87
CA GLN A 484 30.33 -21.31 -14.16
C GLN A 484 29.49 -22.40 -14.85
N ALA A 485 28.26 -22.63 -14.38
CA ALA A 485 27.34 -23.60 -14.99
C ALA A 485 26.98 -23.27 -16.44
N HIS A 486 27.08 -21.96 -16.82
CA HIS A 486 26.82 -21.48 -18.17
C HIS A 486 28.10 -21.22 -18.99
N GLY A 487 29.23 -21.76 -18.57
CA GLY A 487 30.50 -21.64 -19.28
C GLY A 487 31.09 -20.24 -19.30
N GLN A 488 30.64 -19.38 -18.37
CA GLN A 488 31.13 -18.02 -18.21
C GLN A 488 32.10 -17.92 -17.04
N SER A 489 33.18 -17.14 -17.18
CA SER A 489 33.98 -16.70 -16.07
C SER A 489 33.95 -15.18 -16.00
N SER A 490 33.42 -14.65 -14.92
CA SER A 490 33.43 -13.22 -14.64
C SER A 490 34.09 -13.02 -13.28
N GLU A 491 35.05 -12.12 -13.22
CA GLU A 491 35.60 -11.71 -11.94
C GLU A 491 34.65 -10.81 -11.18
N PRO A 492 34.53 -10.97 -9.85
CA PRO A 492 33.65 -10.13 -9.05
C PRO A 492 34.21 -8.69 -9.00
N ILE A 493 33.38 -7.74 -9.37
CA ILE A 493 33.69 -6.31 -9.32
C ILE A 493 33.09 -5.75 -8.04
N HIS A 494 33.97 -5.29 -7.13
CA HIS A 494 33.56 -4.67 -5.89
C HIS A 494 33.34 -3.17 -6.09
N LEU A 495 32.10 -2.74 -5.90
CA LEU A 495 31.70 -1.35 -6.01
C LEU A 495 31.31 -0.79 -4.64
N THR A 496 31.88 0.34 -4.29
CA THR A 496 31.47 1.12 -3.12
C THR A 496 30.87 2.42 -3.58
N VAL A 497 29.60 2.60 -3.24
CA VAL A 497 28.85 3.80 -3.55
C VAL A 497 28.65 4.61 -2.28
N ALA A 498 28.70 5.93 -2.39
CA ALA A 498 28.48 6.79 -1.25
C ALA A 498 27.56 7.95 -1.58
N SER A 499 26.62 8.24 -0.68
CA SER A 499 25.78 9.41 -0.73
C SER A 499 26.33 10.52 0.16
N GLN A 500 26.30 11.73 -0.35
CA GLN A 500 26.64 12.97 0.36
C GLN A 500 25.60 14.04 0.06
N GLY A 501 25.37 14.93 0.98
CA GLY A 501 24.47 16.05 0.78
C GLY A 501 24.15 16.77 2.09
N TRP A 502 23.39 17.86 2.02
CA TRP A 502 23.03 18.65 3.19
C TRP A 502 22.35 17.85 4.31
N ARG A 503 21.72 16.70 3.96
CA ARG A 503 21.03 15.81 4.90
C ARG A 503 21.97 14.96 5.72
N PHE A 504 23.16 14.66 5.19
CA PHE A 504 24.07 13.71 5.79
C PHE A 504 25.14 14.39 6.64
N PRO A 505 25.20 14.10 7.95
CA PRO A 505 26.26 14.62 8.81
C PRO A 505 27.65 14.07 8.46
N LYS A 506 27.69 12.90 7.81
CA LYS A 506 28.89 12.23 7.28
C LYS A 506 28.54 11.48 5.99
N ARG A 507 29.58 11.15 5.22
CA ARG A 507 29.44 10.31 4.03
C ARG A 507 28.90 8.93 4.41
N ILE A 508 27.83 8.47 3.76
CA ILE A 508 27.22 7.17 3.94
C ILE A 508 27.67 6.28 2.78
N GLY A 509 28.30 5.13 3.08
CA GLY A 509 28.75 4.19 2.07
C GLY A 509 27.95 2.89 2.08
N PHE A 510 27.78 2.31 0.90
CA PHE A 510 27.15 1.02 0.67
C PHE A 510 27.94 0.21 -0.36
N ALA A 511 28.08 -1.10 -0.15
CA ALA A 511 28.87 -1.97 -0.99
C ALA A 511 28.01 -2.92 -1.81
N TYR A 512 28.45 -3.18 -3.03
CA TYR A 512 27.88 -4.14 -3.97
C TYR A 512 28.98 -5.03 -4.56
N VAL A 513 28.61 -6.25 -4.95
CA VAL A 513 29.39 -7.08 -5.86
C VAL A 513 28.60 -7.21 -7.18
N VAL A 514 29.31 -7.07 -8.27
CA VAL A 514 28.77 -7.08 -9.62
C VAL A 514 29.53 -8.10 -10.45
N PHE A 515 28.81 -8.83 -11.28
CA PHE A 515 29.37 -9.70 -12.30
C PHE A 515 28.80 -9.30 -13.65
N ASP A 516 29.67 -9.02 -14.61
CA ASP A 516 29.25 -8.77 -16.00
C ASP A 516 29.07 -10.12 -16.71
N TYR A 517 28.01 -10.21 -17.46
CA TYR A 517 27.73 -11.35 -18.33
C TYR A 517 27.76 -10.88 -19.78
N VAL A 518 28.67 -11.44 -20.57
CA VAL A 518 28.81 -11.12 -21.99
C VAL A 518 28.27 -12.30 -22.81
N PRO A 519 27.46 -12.05 -23.87
CA PRO A 519 26.93 -13.12 -24.70
C PRO A 519 28.08 -13.96 -25.29
N ILE A 520 27.91 -15.27 -25.28
CA ILE A 520 28.80 -16.16 -26.03
C ILE A 520 28.54 -15.86 -27.51
N ARG A 521 29.56 -15.34 -28.21
CA ARG A 521 29.49 -15.20 -29.67
C ARG A 521 29.45 -16.61 -30.27
N PRO A 522 28.47 -16.91 -31.14
CA PRO A 522 28.39 -18.21 -31.77
C PRO A 522 29.62 -18.53 -32.62
#